data_f0d2dfa6be1d2e325989a57ae494cd85
#
_entry.id   f0d2dfa6be1d2e325989a57ae494cd85
#
_cell.length_a   1.000
_cell.length_b   1.000
_cell.length_c   1.000
_cell.angle_alpha   90.00
_cell.angle_beta   90.00
_cell.angle_gamma   90.00
#
_symmetry.space_group_name_H-M   'P 1'
#
loop_
_entity.id
_entity.type
_entity.pdbx_description
1 polymer ?
#
loop_
_entity_poly.entity_id
_entity_poly.type
_entity_poly.pdbx_seq_one_letter_code
_entity_poly.pdbx_strand_id
1 'polypeptide(L)'
;MNIYAGNLLRNLSEDELRQVFETYGTVQTAAIIKDKISGESRGFGFVEMPNQDEAQKAISGLNGRDFKGRAMTVNEAKPRTDSPRGGRY
;
A
#
# COMPACT_ATOMS: atom_id res chain seq x y z
N MET A 1 6.34 5.85 7.24
CA MET A 1 6.00 6.28 5.86
C MET A 1 4.79 5.51 5.39
N ASN A 2 3.83 6.19 4.82
CA ASN A 2 2.66 5.53 4.24
C ASN A 2 2.92 5.25 2.77
N ILE A 3 2.53 4.07 2.32
CA ILE A 3 2.78 3.62 0.97
C ILE A 3 1.46 3.25 0.31
N TYR A 4 1.25 3.73 -0.91
CA TYR A 4 0.11 3.33 -1.72
C TYR A 4 0.50 2.12 -2.56
N ALA A 5 -0.35 1.10 -2.56
CA ALA A 5 -0.15 -0.08 -3.39
C ALA A 5 -1.42 -0.28 -4.21
N GLY A 6 -1.30 -0.19 -5.51
CA GLY A 6 -2.45 -0.29 -6.41
C GLY A 6 -2.28 -1.37 -7.45
N ASN A 7 -3.31 -1.51 -8.26
CA ASN A 7 -3.38 -2.54 -9.30
C ASN A 7 -3.25 -3.94 -8.72
N LEU A 8 -3.87 -4.14 -7.55
CA LEU A 8 -3.80 -5.43 -6.86
C LEU A 8 -4.91 -6.35 -7.33
N LEU A 9 -4.71 -7.64 -7.14
CA LEU A 9 -5.77 -8.59 -7.39
C LEU A 9 -6.91 -8.35 -6.41
N ARG A 10 -8.13 -8.53 -6.85
CA ARG A 10 -9.27 -8.26 -5.99
C ARG A 10 -9.40 -9.24 -4.84
N ASN A 11 -8.86 -10.44 -4.99
CA ASN A 11 -8.93 -11.41 -3.91
C ASN A 11 -7.66 -11.46 -3.08
N LEU A 12 -6.79 -10.47 -3.22
CA LEU A 12 -5.58 -10.41 -2.43
C LEU A 12 -5.92 -10.09 -0.99
N SER A 13 -5.36 -10.84 -0.06
CA SER A 13 -5.61 -10.59 1.36
C SER A 13 -4.63 -9.57 1.91
N GLU A 14 -5.00 -8.98 3.03
CA GLU A 14 -4.11 -8.05 3.72
C GLU A 14 -2.84 -8.74 4.17
N ASP A 15 -2.93 -10.00 4.58
CA ASP A 15 -1.74 -10.74 4.98
C ASP A 15 -0.78 -10.92 3.81
N GLU A 16 -1.29 -11.18 2.64
CA GLU A 16 -0.44 -11.32 1.46
C GLU A 16 0.23 -10.01 1.11
N LEU A 17 -0.50 -8.92 1.18
CA LEU A 17 0.08 -7.61 0.92
C LEU A 17 1.17 -7.30 1.94
N ARG A 18 0.90 -7.58 3.22
CA ARG A 18 1.86 -7.35 4.28
C ARG A 18 3.13 -8.15 4.04
N GLN A 19 3.00 -9.43 3.69
CA GLN A 19 4.16 -10.28 3.50
C GLN A 19 5.06 -9.78 2.37
N VAL A 20 4.47 -9.26 1.32
CA VAL A 20 5.24 -8.72 0.21
C VAL A 20 6.11 -7.57 0.68
N PHE A 21 5.55 -6.68 1.50
CA PHE A 21 6.30 -5.54 1.99
C PHE A 21 7.27 -5.93 3.11
N GLU A 22 6.96 -6.99 3.85
CA GLU A 22 7.85 -7.43 4.93
C GLU A 22 9.17 -7.97 4.41
N THR A 23 9.26 -8.33 3.15
CA THR A 23 10.53 -8.73 2.57
C THR A 23 11.51 -7.56 2.50
N TYR A 24 11.03 -6.33 2.64
CA TYR A 24 11.88 -5.15 2.61
C TYR A 24 12.10 -4.54 3.98
N GLY A 25 11.30 -4.90 4.95
CA GLY A 25 11.46 -4.36 6.30
C GLY A 25 10.21 -4.53 7.13
N THR A 26 10.18 -3.87 8.27
CA THR A 26 9.06 -3.97 9.20
C THR A 26 7.84 -3.26 8.67
N VAL A 27 6.72 -3.93 8.70
CA VAL A 27 5.42 -3.36 8.32
C VAL A 27 4.61 -3.13 9.57
N GLN A 28 4.18 -1.91 9.80
CA GLN A 28 3.36 -1.57 10.95
C GLN A 28 1.89 -1.88 10.66
N THR A 29 1.42 -1.50 9.50
CA THR A 29 0.02 -1.68 9.12
C THR A 29 -0.07 -2.01 7.64
N ALA A 30 -0.97 -2.90 7.29
CA ALA A 30 -1.29 -3.18 5.89
C ALA A 30 -2.81 -3.29 5.80
N ALA A 31 -3.41 -2.52 4.92
CA ALA A 31 -4.86 -2.50 4.78
C ALA A 31 -5.23 -2.45 3.31
N ILE A 32 -6.20 -3.26 2.92
CA ILE A 32 -6.73 -3.24 1.56
C ILE A 32 -8.07 -2.52 1.62
N ILE A 33 -8.24 -1.55 0.74
CA ILE A 33 -9.46 -0.76 0.71
C ILE A 33 -10.55 -1.57 0.03
N LYS A 34 -11.68 -1.69 0.67
CA LYS A 34 -12.80 -2.46 0.16
C LYS A 34 -13.99 -1.57 -0.10
N ASP A 35 -14.80 -2.00 -1.05
CA ASP A 35 -16.03 -1.31 -1.34
C ASP A 35 -17.02 -1.56 -0.20
N LYS A 36 -17.63 -0.51 0.32
CA LYS A 36 -18.52 -0.64 1.45
C LYS A 36 -19.80 -1.37 1.12
N ILE A 37 -20.20 -1.34 -0.12
CA ILE A 37 -21.45 -1.96 -0.52
C ILE A 37 -21.25 -3.43 -0.85
N SER A 38 -20.27 -3.74 -1.68
CA SER A 38 -20.07 -5.12 -2.12
C SER A 38 -19.12 -5.90 -1.23
N GLY A 39 -18.29 -5.20 -0.45
CA GLY A 39 -17.28 -5.87 0.38
C GLY A 39 -16.07 -6.33 -0.39
N GLU A 40 -16.02 -6.05 -1.68
CA GLU A 40 -14.90 -6.49 -2.49
C GLU A 40 -13.76 -5.49 -2.48
N SER A 41 -12.54 -5.99 -2.66
CA SER A 41 -11.38 -5.13 -2.74
C SER A 41 -11.48 -4.21 -3.94
N ARG A 42 -11.11 -2.97 -3.77
CA ARG A 42 -11.08 -2.02 -4.88
C ARG A 42 -9.79 -2.12 -5.68
N GLY A 43 -8.94 -3.07 -5.37
CA GLY A 43 -7.70 -3.28 -6.11
C GLY A 43 -6.56 -2.39 -5.64
N PHE A 44 -6.68 -1.77 -4.48
CA PHE A 44 -5.59 -0.98 -3.93
C PHE A 44 -5.65 -0.99 -2.41
N GLY A 45 -4.55 -0.61 -1.81
CA GLY A 45 -4.48 -0.54 -0.35
C GLY A 45 -3.34 0.35 0.09
N PHE A 46 -3.11 0.39 1.38
CA PHE A 46 -2.05 1.20 1.97
C PHE A 46 -1.25 0.37 2.94
N VAL A 47 0.04 0.63 2.99
CA VAL A 47 0.95 -0.05 3.90
C VAL A 47 1.71 1.02 4.66
N GLU A 48 1.85 0.85 5.97
CA GLU A 48 2.64 1.77 6.75
C GLU A 48 3.91 1.08 7.22
N MET A 49 5.05 1.65 6.89
CA MET A 49 6.35 1.14 7.32
C MET A 49 7.03 2.25 8.11
N PRO A 50 7.39 1.98 9.38
CA PRO A 50 7.97 3.03 10.21
C PRO A 50 9.38 3.44 9.81
N ASN A 51 10.12 2.54 9.15
CA ASN A 51 11.47 2.86 8.74
C ASN A 51 11.45 3.42 7.32
N GLN A 52 11.88 4.66 7.17
CA GLN A 52 11.78 5.34 5.89
C GLN A 52 12.68 4.70 4.83
N ASP A 53 13.87 4.26 5.20
CA ASP A 53 14.79 3.64 4.24
C ASP A 53 14.21 2.33 3.71
N GLU A 54 13.64 1.52 4.61
CA GLU A 54 13.01 0.27 4.21
C GLU A 54 11.80 0.53 3.32
N ALA A 55 11.02 1.55 3.67
CA ALA A 55 9.85 1.90 2.88
C ALA A 55 10.24 2.33 1.48
N GLN A 56 11.29 3.11 1.34
CA GLN A 56 11.74 3.53 0.02
C GLN A 56 12.27 2.37 -0.80
N LYS A 57 12.94 1.42 -0.17
CA LYS A 57 13.39 0.23 -0.88
C LYS A 57 12.20 -0.61 -1.34
N ALA A 58 11.17 -0.69 -0.53
CA ALA A 58 9.96 -1.42 -0.92
C ALA A 58 9.29 -0.75 -2.12
N ILE A 59 9.20 0.57 -2.10
CA ILE A 59 8.61 1.30 -3.22
C ILE A 59 9.41 1.02 -4.50
N SER A 60 10.73 1.18 -4.43
CA SER A 60 11.57 0.97 -5.61
C SER A 60 11.53 -0.46 -6.11
N GLY A 61 11.50 -1.41 -5.18
CA GLY A 61 11.56 -2.82 -5.55
C GLY A 61 10.24 -3.39 -6.02
N LEU A 62 9.14 -2.83 -5.56
CA LEU A 62 7.82 -3.39 -5.86
C LEU A 62 7.06 -2.63 -6.95
N ASN A 63 7.39 -1.37 -7.17
CA ASN A 63 6.68 -0.59 -8.16
C ASN A 63 6.91 -1.18 -9.56
N GLY A 64 5.86 -1.54 -10.24
CA GLY A 64 5.95 -2.17 -11.55
C GLY A 64 6.26 -3.64 -11.52
N ARG A 65 6.43 -4.22 -10.32
CA ARG A 65 6.77 -5.63 -10.23
C ARG A 65 5.54 -6.48 -10.33
N ASP A 66 5.67 -7.57 -11.08
CA ASP A 66 4.58 -8.49 -11.26
C ASP A 66 4.30 -9.24 -9.96
N PHE A 67 3.06 -9.22 -9.49
CA PHE A 67 2.66 -9.93 -8.30
C PHE A 67 1.38 -10.68 -8.63
N LYS A 68 1.47 -11.97 -8.69
CA LYS A 68 0.36 -12.85 -9.01
C LYS A 68 -0.29 -12.50 -10.35
N GLY A 69 0.53 -12.10 -11.28
CA GLY A 69 0.05 -11.82 -12.65
C GLY A 69 -0.33 -10.37 -12.90
N ARG A 70 -0.15 -9.48 -11.93
CA ARG A 70 -0.47 -8.07 -12.13
C ARG A 70 0.71 -7.21 -11.65
N ALA A 71 1.08 -6.25 -12.47
CA ALA A 71 2.15 -5.35 -12.09
C ALA A 71 1.63 -4.35 -11.07
N MET A 72 2.22 -4.34 -9.88
CA MET A 72 1.77 -3.46 -8.82
C MET A 72 2.20 -2.03 -9.07
N THR A 73 1.38 -1.08 -8.67
CA THR A 73 1.76 0.32 -8.63
C THR A 73 2.03 0.67 -7.18
N VAL A 74 3.26 1.04 -6.87
CA VAL A 74 3.65 1.32 -5.49
C VAL A 74 4.29 2.69 -5.43
N ASN A 75 3.74 3.57 -4.63
CA ASN A 75 4.26 4.94 -4.49
C ASN A 75 4.10 5.38 -3.05
N GLU A 76 4.81 6.42 -2.69
CA GLU A 76 4.63 7.01 -1.37
C GLU A 76 3.26 7.67 -1.30
N ALA A 77 2.51 7.37 -0.26
CA ALA A 77 1.22 7.99 -0.04
C ALA A 77 1.37 9.08 1.00
N LYS A 78 0.73 10.21 0.78
CA LYS A 78 0.76 11.26 1.77
C LYS A 78 -0.10 10.87 2.95
N PRO A 79 0.27 11.27 4.15
CA PRO A 79 -0.54 10.98 5.33
C PRO A 79 -1.93 11.58 5.15
N ARG A 80 -2.92 10.84 5.56
CA ARG A 80 -4.22 11.33 5.40
C ARG A 80 -4.58 12.13 6.57
N THR A 81 -3.85 12.94 7.05
CA THR A 81 -4.20 13.65 8.09
C THR A 81 -4.95 14.68 7.55
N ASP A 82 -5.74 15.06 7.96
CA ASP A 82 -6.44 16.01 7.65
C ASP A 82 -5.90 17.16 8.10
N SER A 83 -4.98 17.58 7.79
CA SER A 83 -4.54 18.62 8.06
C SER A 83 -5.25 19.59 7.51
N PRO A 84 -5.55 20.34 8.03
CA PRO A 84 -6.31 21.16 7.56
C PRO A 84 -5.64 22.12 6.95
N ARG A 85 -5.07 22.25 6.61
CA ARG A 85 -4.59 22.84 6.02
C ARG A 85 -4.88 23.08 5.18
N GLY A 86 -5.28 23.13 5.19
CA GLY A 86 -5.76 23.10 4.46
C GLY A 86 -5.62 23.10 3.82
N GLY A 87 -5.58 23.29 3.80
CA GLY A 87 -5.67 23.07 3.14
C GLY A 87 -5.21 23.02 2.62
N ARG A 88 -5.05 23.09 2.43
CA ARG A 88 -4.78 22.98 1.93
C ARG A 88 -4.82 22.72 1.22
N TYR A 89 -4.77 22.78 0.79
CA TYR A 89 -5.03 22.45 0.16
C TYR A 89 -5.32 22.81 -0.43
#